data_41be408266885370dd103b148575c448
#
_entry.id   41be408266885370dd103b148575c448
#
_cell.length_a   1.000
_cell.length_b   1.000
_cell.length_c   1.000
_cell.angle_alpha   90.00
_cell.angle_beta   90.00
_cell.angle_gamma   90.00
#
_symmetry.space_group_name_H-M   'P 1'
#
loop_
_entity.id
_entity.type
_entity.pdbx_description
1 polymer ?
#
loop_
_entity_poly.entity_id
_entity_poly.type
_entity_poly.pdbx_seq_one_letter_code
_entity_poly.pdbx_strand_id
1 'polypeptide(L)'
;MTRRFILNEVSYFGPGARKELPGEVRRLGLHKALVCTDKDLIKFGVAQKVLDVLDEAGIPYEVFSEIKQNPTVKNVKLGLEAFAKSGADFLLAIGGGSSIDTSKAIGIITNNPEFADVVSLEGVADTKHKSVPIIALPTTAGTAAEVTINYVITDEENEKKMVCVDPNDIPAIAIVDAELMYTLPRSLTAATGLDALTHAIEGLITKGAWEMSDMFEIKAIEMIARHLETAVNEPSNPEARDGMAVAQYVAGMAFSNVGLGAVHGMAHPLGAIFDIPHGVANALLLPIVMEFNAPAALDKYVTIAKAMNAYREGMTREEAATAAVDAVRQLSIRVGIPQHLAELGIKEEDLPRLAKAAFADVCTPGNPRDITEEDILELYKKAY
;
A
#
# COMPACT_ATOMS: atom_id res chain seq x y z
N MET A 1 22.69 1.32 -17.11
CA MET A 1 22.26 2.14 -15.95
C MET A 1 22.28 1.25 -14.72
N THR A 2 22.84 1.69 -13.58
CA THR A 2 22.82 0.92 -12.32
C THR A 2 21.43 1.02 -11.71
N ARG A 3 20.88 -0.11 -11.27
CA ARG A 3 19.58 -0.20 -10.58
C ARG A 3 19.80 -0.70 -9.15
N ARG A 4 19.08 -0.12 -8.20
CA ARG A 4 19.10 -0.52 -6.80
C ARG A 4 17.77 -1.23 -6.48
N PHE A 5 17.84 -2.25 -5.63
CA PHE A 5 16.68 -2.99 -5.15
C PHE A 5 16.80 -3.18 -3.65
N ILE A 6 15.79 -2.76 -2.89
CA ILE A 6 15.81 -2.73 -1.43
C ILE A 6 14.66 -3.58 -0.91
N LEU A 7 14.96 -4.44 0.06
CA LEU A 7 14.02 -5.31 0.75
C LEU A 7 14.29 -5.31 2.24
N ASN A 8 13.39 -5.88 3.04
CA ASN A 8 13.59 -6.14 4.47
C ASN A 8 14.81 -7.05 4.72
N GLU A 9 15.33 -6.99 5.94
CA GLU A 9 16.37 -7.92 6.37
C GLU A 9 15.83 -9.36 6.50
N VAL A 10 14.62 -9.49 7.10
CA VAL A 10 13.94 -10.77 7.29
C VAL A 10 12.44 -10.60 7.12
N SER A 11 11.79 -11.61 6.54
CA SER A 11 10.34 -11.65 6.45
C SER A 11 9.80 -13.04 6.73
N TYR A 12 8.71 -13.13 7.49
CA TYR A 12 8.03 -14.35 7.85
C TYR A 12 6.64 -14.40 7.26
N PHE A 13 6.19 -15.56 6.81
CA PHE A 13 4.90 -15.73 6.13
C PHE A 13 4.14 -16.93 6.69
N GLY A 14 2.82 -16.81 6.68
CA GLY A 14 1.88 -17.88 6.96
C GLY A 14 1.15 -17.74 8.30
N PRO A 15 0.12 -18.57 8.50
CA PRO A 15 -0.70 -18.55 9.71
C PRO A 15 0.14 -18.79 10.97
N GLY A 16 0.02 -17.88 11.95
CA GLY A 16 0.78 -17.96 13.22
C GLY A 16 2.20 -17.42 13.16
N ALA A 17 2.63 -16.84 12.03
CA ALA A 17 3.99 -16.27 11.88
C ALA A 17 4.34 -15.23 12.96
N ARG A 18 3.34 -14.54 13.56
CA ARG A 18 3.56 -13.61 14.68
C ARG A 18 4.31 -14.22 15.87
N LYS A 19 4.35 -15.55 15.99
CA LYS A 19 5.09 -16.26 17.05
C LYS A 19 6.61 -16.15 16.90
N GLU A 20 7.10 -15.74 15.73
CA GLU A 20 8.53 -15.48 15.49
C GLU A 20 8.99 -14.15 16.12
N LEU A 21 8.05 -13.23 16.43
CA LEU A 21 8.34 -11.91 16.98
C LEU A 21 9.31 -11.90 18.17
N PRO A 22 9.15 -12.74 19.23
CA PRO A 22 10.08 -12.72 20.35
C PRO A 22 11.50 -13.19 19.99
N GLY A 23 11.62 -14.06 19.00
CA GLY A 23 12.92 -14.51 18.47
C GLY A 23 13.67 -13.34 17.83
N GLU A 24 12.98 -12.56 17.02
CA GLU A 24 13.55 -11.42 16.32
C GLU A 24 13.88 -10.25 17.25
N VAL A 25 13.01 -9.95 18.23
CA VAL A 25 13.30 -8.95 19.27
C VAL A 25 14.61 -9.29 19.99
N ARG A 26 14.81 -10.55 20.38
CA ARG A 26 16.07 -11.01 21.02
C ARG A 26 17.25 -10.95 20.06
N ARG A 27 17.08 -11.38 18.81
CA ARG A 27 18.15 -11.37 17.78
C ARG A 27 18.69 -9.97 17.55
N LEU A 28 17.81 -8.98 17.52
CA LEU A 28 18.16 -7.58 17.32
C LEU A 28 18.62 -6.87 18.62
N GLY A 29 18.55 -7.53 19.78
CA GLY A 29 18.93 -6.96 21.07
C GLY A 29 17.98 -5.84 21.53
N LEU A 30 16.69 -5.92 21.15
CA LEU A 30 15.66 -4.96 21.48
C LEU A 30 15.02 -5.28 22.84
N HIS A 31 14.48 -4.26 23.53
CA HIS A 31 14.05 -4.41 24.91
C HIS A 31 12.61 -3.97 25.17
N LYS A 32 12.13 -2.88 24.59
CA LYS A 32 10.80 -2.35 24.82
C LYS A 32 10.18 -1.80 23.54
N ALA A 33 8.95 -2.21 23.23
CA ALA A 33 8.20 -1.75 22.07
C ALA A 33 7.36 -0.49 22.34
N LEU A 34 7.28 0.43 21.37
CA LEU A 34 6.07 1.23 21.19
C LEU A 34 5.21 0.53 20.12
N VAL A 35 4.06 0.01 20.54
CA VAL A 35 3.09 -0.62 19.63
C VAL A 35 2.27 0.45 18.96
N CYS A 36 2.42 0.60 17.65
CA CYS A 36 1.67 1.52 16.81
C CYS A 36 0.51 0.78 16.14
N THR A 37 -0.73 1.13 16.50
CA THR A 37 -1.94 0.47 16.00
C THR A 37 -3.11 1.45 15.97
N ASP A 38 -4.31 0.99 15.63
CA ASP A 38 -5.53 1.79 15.72
C ASP A 38 -6.53 1.24 16.77
N LYS A 39 -7.50 2.06 17.14
CA LYS A 39 -8.50 1.73 18.16
C LYS A 39 -9.41 0.56 17.76
N ASP A 40 -9.68 0.40 16.47
CA ASP A 40 -10.56 -0.67 16.00
C ASP A 40 -9.85 -2.02 16.06
N LEU A 41 -8.56 -2.11 15.73
CA LEU A 41 -7.78 -3.33 15.86
C LEU A 41 -7.66 -3.79 17.33
N ILE A 42 -7.60 -2.84 18.28
CA ILE A 42 -7.66 -3.15 19.72
C ILE A 42 -9.06 -3.66 20.06
N LYS A 43 -10.11 -2.90 19.70
CA LYS A 43 -11.51 -3.20 20.01
C LYS A 43 -11.95 -4.56 19.48
N PHE A 44 -11.51 -4.93 18.28
CA PHE A 44 -11.85 -6.20 17.65
C PHE A 44 -10.90 -7.35 18.01
N GLY A 45 -9.91 -7.11 18.86
CA GLY A 45 -9.01 -8.13 19.39
C GLY A 45 -7.94 -8.60 18.39
N VAL A 46 -7.75 -7.92 17.25
CA VAL A 46 -6.71 -8.27 16.29
C VAL A 46 -5.34 -7.94 16.86
N ALA A 47 -5.15 -6.73 17.39
CA ALA A 47 -3.91 -6.34 18.05
C ALA A 47 -3.60 -7.23 19.25
N GLN A 48 -4.63 -7.67 20.02
CA GLN A 48 -4.44 -8.52 21.18
C GLN A 48 -3.73 -9.84 20.86
N LYS A 49 -3.98 -10.44 19.70
CA LYS A 49 -3.26 -11.66 19.26
C LYS A 49 -1.74 -11.50 19.21
N VAL A 50 -1.27 -10.28 18.97
CA VAL A 50 0.16 -9.97 18.94
C VAL A 50 0.64 -9.54 20.32
N LEU A 51 -0.17 -8.78 21.07
CA LEU A 51 0.15 -8.39 22.45
C LEU A 51 0.30 -9.61 23.35
N ASP A 52 -0.53 -10.66 23.19
CA ASP A 52 -0.42 -11.92 23.93
C ASP A 52 0.96 -12.58 23.70
N VAL A 53 1.51 -12.49 22.48
CA VAL A 53 2.85 -13.01 22.17
C VAL A 53 3.96 -12.24 22.90
N LEU A 54 3.80 -10.91 23.04
CA LEU A 54 4.74 -10.09 23.83
C LEU A 54 4.62 -10.39 25.32
N ASP A 55 3.40 -10.52 25.85
CA ASP A 55 3.13 -10.83 27.25
C ASP A 55 3.68 -12.19 27.64
N GLU A 56 3.45 -13.24 26.82
CA GLU A 56 4.01 -14.59 27.02
C GLU A 56 5.54 -14.59 27.00
N ALA A 57 6.16 -13.73 26.20
CA ALA A 57 7.61 -13.61 26.08
C ALA A 57 8.24 -12.68 27.12
N GLY A 58 7.44 -11.97 27.92
CA GLY A 58 7.90 -10.99 28.90
C GLY A 58 8.54 -9.75 28.26
N ILE A 59 8.15 -9.37 27.03
CA ILE A 59 8.65 -8.20 26.33
C ILE A 59 7.77 -7.00 26.70
N PRO A 60 8.32 -5.96 27.38
CA PRO A 60 7.54 -4.81 27.77
C PRO A 60 7.15 -3.94 26.57
N TYR A 61 5.99 -3.33 26.64
CA TYR A 61 5.50 -2.43 25.59
C TYR A 61 4.61 -1.31 26.14
N GLU A 62 4.45 -0.26 25.36
CA GLU A 62 3.38 0.73 25.48
C GLU A 62 2.59 0.79 24.17
N VAL A 63 1.31 1.19 24.24
CA VAL A 63 0.44 1.22 23.06
C VAL A 63 0.13 2.67 22.67
N PHE A 64 0.41 3.00 21.42
CA PHE A 64 -0.01 4.22 20.77
C PHE A 64 -1.10 3.89 19.73
N SER A 65 -2.34 4.31 20.00
CA SER A 65 -3.54 3.95 19.22
C SER A 65 -4.29 5.14 18.62
N GLU A 66 -3.65 6.33 18.58
CA GLU A 66 -4.27 7.53 18.01
C GLU A 66 -4.06 7.64 16.48
N ILE A 67 -3.80 6.52 15.81
CA ILE A 67 -3.61 6.45 14.36
C ILE A 67 -4.96 6.41 13.68
N LYS A 68 -5.14 7.24 12.65
CA LYS A 68 -6.33 7.29 11.80
C LYS A 68 -6.07 6.63 10.46
N GLN A 69 -7.14 6.23 9.79
CA GLN A 69 -7.11 6.04 8.34
C GLN A 69 -6.65 7.36 7.68
N ASN A 70 -5.83 7.29 6.64
CA ASN A 70 -5.14 8.46 6.07
C ASN A 70 -4.35 9.22 7.17
N PRO A 71 -3.23 8.68 7.67
CA PRO A 71 -2.51 9.25 8.79
C PRO A 71 -2.01 10.65 8.49
N THR A 72 -2.05 11.52 9.50
CA THR A 72 -1.81 12.95 9.34
C THR A 72 -0.49 13.36 10.00
N VAL A 73 0.00 14.55 9.65
CA VAL A 73 1.13 15.20 10.33
C VAL A 73 0.93 15.22 11.86
N LYS A 74 -0.31 15.47 12.30
CA LYS A 74 -0.65 15.45 13.73
C LYS A 74 -0.48 14.06 14.36
N ASN A 75 -0.85 12.98 13.65
CA ASN A 75 -0.64 11.61 14.16
C ASN A 75 0.84 11.32 14.37
N VAL A 76 1.70 11.74 13.44
CA VAL A 76 3.15 11.57 13.55
C VAL A 76 3.70 12.34 14.77
N LYS A 77 3.32 13.61 14.96
CA LYS A 77 3.75 14.43 16.10
C LYS A 77 3.38 13.80 17.45
N LEU A 78 2.13 13.32 17.58
CA LEU A 78 1.68 12.59 18.78
C LEU A 78 2.45 11.28 19.00
N GLY A 79 2.75 10.57 17.92
CA GLY A 79 3.53 9.34 17.98
C GLY A 79 5.00 9.57 18.40
N LEU A 80 5.63 10.63 17.92
CA LEU A 80 6.97 11.05 18.37
C LEU A 80 7.00 11.34 19.88
N GLU A 81 5.99 12.07 20.38
CA GLU A 81 5.88 12.31 21.83
C GLU A 81 5.69 11.01 22.62
N ALA A 82 4.84 10.11 22.11
CA ALA A 82 4.61 8.81 22.73
C ALA A 82 5.89 7.98 22.77
N PHE A 83 6.63 7.92 21.65
CA PHE A 83 7.90 7.19 21.56
C PHE A 83 8.93 7.74 22.57
N ALA A 84 9.12 9.05 22.59
CA ALA A 84 10.07 9.69 23.52
C ALA A 84 9.72 9.47 25.00
N LYS A 85 8.43 9.43 25.35
CA LYS A 85 7.96 9.21 26.74
C LYS A 85 8.02 7.74 27.16
N SER A 86 7.82 6.82 26.22
CA SER A 86 7.74 5.38 26.50
C SER A 86 9.07 4.76 26.94
N GLY A 87 10.19 5.34 26.53
CA GLY A 87 11.50 4.70 26.67
C GLY A 87 11.65 3.43 25.82
N ALA A 88 10.82 3.27 24.78
CA ALA A 88 10.93 2.20 23.81
C ALA A 88 12.19 2.37 22.94
N ASP A 89 12.75 1.25 22.49
CA ASP A 89 13.92 1.22 21.61
C ASP A 89 13.59 0.66 20.20
N PHE A 90 12.33 0.26 19.98
CA PHE A 90 11.82 -0.11 18.66
C PHE A 90 10.32 0.19 18.51
N LEU A 91 9.86 0.18 17.26
CA LEU A 91 8.47 0.32 16.89
C LEU A 91 7.91 -1.02 16.44
N LEU A 92 6.76 -1.39 16.99
CA LEU A 92 5.99 -2.55 16.56
C LEU A 92 4.72 -2.07 15.88
N ALA A 93 4.71 -2.06 14.55
CA ALA A 93 3.57 -1.62 13.77
C ALA A 93 2.58 -2.79 13.57
N ILE A 94 1.39 -2.70 14.15
CA ILE A 94 0.30 -3.67 13.98
C ILE A 94 -0.85 -2.95 13.28
N GLY A 95 -1.08 -3.26 12.00
CA GLY A 95 -2.15 -2.60 11.26
C GLY A 95 -1.98 -2.63 9.76
N GLY A 96 -2.82 -1.86 9.06
CA GLY A 96 -2.66 -1.58 7.63
C GLY A 96 -1.61 -0.52 7.37
N GLY A 97 -1.59 0.02 6.14
CA GLY A 97 -0.64 1.06 5.73
C GLY A 97 -0.54 2.21 6.71
N SER A 98 -1.68 2.70 7.24
CA SER A 98 -1.69 3.84 8.16
C SER A 98 -0.84 3.64 9.41
N SER A 99 -0.89 2.46 10.03
CA SER A 99 -0.08 2.15 11.22
C SER A 99 1.39 2.01 10.88
N ILE A 100 1.70 1.38 9.75
CA ILE A 100 3.09 1.16 9.30
C ILE A 100 3.71 2.47 8.84
N ASP A 101 3.00 3.29 8.05
CA ASP A 101 3.47 4.58 7.54
C ASP A 101 3.72 5.58 8.68
N THR A 102 2.80 5.61 9.68
CA THR A 102 3.03 6.43 10.89
C THR A 102 4.28 5.96 11.63
N SER A 103 4.50 4.64 11.75
CA SER A 103 5.69 4.10 12.41
C SER A 103 6.98 4.46 11.66
N LYS A 104 6.97 4.42 10.32
CA LYS A 104 8.11 4.85 9.50
C LYS A 104 8.45 6.32 9.74
N ALA A 105 7.44 7.20 9.71
CA ALA A 105 7.64 8.62 9.98
C ALA A 105 8.17 8.88 11.39
N ILE A 106 7.63 8.21 12.42
CA ILE A 106 8.13 8.31 13.80
C ILE A 106 9.58 7.84 13.86
N GLY A 107 9.85 6.67 13.31
CA GLY A 107 11.16 6.04 13.39
C GLY A 107 12.27 6.83 12.70
N ILE A 108 11.99 7.35 11.49
CA ILE A 108 12.97 8.11 10.73
C ILE A 108 13.28 9.46 11.39
N ILE A 109 12.27 10.20 11.86
CA ILE A 109 12.44 11.48 12.54
C ILE A 109 13.20 11.30 13.87
N THR A 110 12.94 10.23 14.60
CA THR A 110 13.61 9.97 15.88
C THR A 110 15.13 9.94 15.73
N ASN A 111 15.64 9.36 14.66
CA ASN A 111 17.08 9.27 14.38
C ASN A 111 17.61 10.39 13.46
N ASN A 112 16.71 11.21 12.88
CA ASN A 112 17.05 12.36 12.04
C ASN A 112 16.23 13.58 12.48
N PRO A 113 16.54 14.16 13.66
CA PRO A 113 15.74 15.23 14.28
C PRO A 113 15.70 16.54 13.48
N GLU A 114 16.58 16.72 12.52
CA GLU A 114 16.53 17.82 11.54
C GLU A 114 15.26 17.80 10.68
N PHE A 115 14.60 16.64 10.56
CA PHE A 115 13.31 16.44 9.88
C PHE A 115 12.11 16.46 10.85
N ALA A 116 12.23 17.08 12.03
CA ALA A 116 11.12 17.19 12.99
C ALA A 116 9.90 17.92 12.44
N ASP A 117 10.08 18.77 11.43
CA ASP A 117 8.98 19.20 10.58
C ASP A 117 8.62 18.08 9.59
N VAL A 118 7.52 17.36 9.89
CA VAL A 118 7.07 16.20 9.12
C VAL A 118 6.93 16.49 7.62
N VAL A 119 6.53 17.73 7.25
CA VAL A 119 6.36 18.14 5.85
C VAL A 119 7.70 18.14 5.09
N SER A 120 8.81 18.30 5.77
CA SER A 120 10.16 18.26 5.16
C SER A 120 10.57 16.87 4.64
N LEU A 121 9.83 15.82 4.99
CA LEU A 121 10.06 14.45 4.51
C LEU A 121 9.44 14.16 3.14
N GLU A 122 8.64 15.07 2.59
CA GLU A 122 7.98 14.86 1.30
C GLU A 122 9.01 14.63 0.17
N GLY A 123 8.72 13.66 -0.69
CA GLY A 123 9.61 13.25 -1.78
C GLY A 123 10.75 12.39 -1.27
N VAL A 124 11.97 12.68 -1.71
CA VAL A 124 13.18 11.97 -1.29
C VAL A 124 13.96 12.82 -0.31
N ALA A 125 13.81 12.53 0.97
CA ALA A 125 14.54 13.22 2.02
C ALA A 125 16.01 12.73 2.11
N ASP A 126 16.96 13.65 2.39
CA ASP A 126 18.38 13.31 2.54
C ASP A 126 18.70 12.95 4.00
N THR A 127 17.98 11.94 4.53
CA THR A 127 18.23 11.42 5.88
C THR A 127 19.60 10.74 5.96
N LYS A 128 20.25 10.85 7.10
CA LYS A 128 21.62 10.34 7.30
C LYS A 128 21.64 9.03 8.09
N HIS A 129 20.61 8.78 8.88
CA HIS A 129 20.54 7.65 9.79
C HIS A 129 19.33 6.79 9.48
N LYS A 130 19.49 5.47 9.62
CA LYS A 130 18.35 4.55 9.56
C LYS A 130 17.33 4.91 10.64
N SER A 131 16.07 4.65 10.37
CA SER A 131 14.98 4.64 11.35
C SER A 131 15.38 3.82 12.59
N VAL A 132 14.77 4.10 13.73
CA VAL A 132 14.76 3.09 14.81
C VAL A 132 14.18 1.78 14.26
N PRO A 133 14.59 0.60 14.78
CA PRO A 133 14.09 -0.65 14.25
C PRO A 133 12.57 -0.70 14.21
N ILE A 134 12.00 -1.12 13.09
CA ILE A 134 10.57 -1.32 12.91
C ILE A 134 10.33 -2.81 12.63
N ILE A 135 9.43 -3.42 13.39
CA ILE A 135 8.87 -4.74 13.09
C ILE A 135 7.41 -4.52 12.68
N ALA A 136 7.05 -4.92 11.47
CA ALA A 136 5.73 -4.65 10.91
C ALA A 136 4.90 -5.93 10.77
N LEU A 137 3.66 -5.90 11.31
CA LEU A 137 2.68 -6.97 11.18
C LEU A 137 1.45 -6.41 10.45
N PRO A 138 1.35 -6.59 9.12
CA PRO A 138 0.22 -6.09 8.36
C PRO A 138 -1.08 -6.84 8.73
N THR A 139 -2.19 -6.08 8.82
CA THR A 139 -3.53 -6.63 9.04
C THR A 139 -4.44 -6.47 7.83
N THR A 140 -3.91 -5.92 6.73
CA THR A 140 -4.57 -5.78 5.43
C THR A 140 -3.69 -6.36 4.33
N ALA A 141 -4.30 -6.88 3.28
CA ALA A 141 -3.59 -7.37 2.09
C ALA A 141 -3.74 -6.34 0.95
N GLY A 142 -2.95 -5.27 0.99
CA GLY A 142 -3.09 -4.15 0.04
C GLY A 142 -1.83 -3.34 -0.16
N THR A 143 -1.47 -2.53 0.82
CA THR A 143 -0.45 -1.47 0.69
C THR A 143 0.99 -1.97 0.61
N ALA A 144 1.26 -3.18 1.10
CA ALA A 144 2.62 -3.71 1.25
C ALA A 144 3.59 -2.79 2.02
N ALA A 145 3.06 -1.92 2.88
CA ALA A 145 3.87 -0.93 3.60
C ALA A 145 5.00 -1.57 4.43
N GLU A 146 4.84 -2.84 4.83
CA GLU A 146 5.83 -3.62 5.57
C GLU A 146 7.09 -3.95 4.77
N VAL A 147 7.07 -3.84 3.43
CA VAL A 147 8.22 -4.14 2.55
C VAL A 147 8.64 -2.96 1.68
N THR A 148 8.00 -1.81 1.84
CA THR A 148 8.27 -0.64 1.00
C THR A 148 9.21 0.37 1.67
N ILE A 149 9.94 1.13 0.85
CA ILE A 149 10.70 2.32 1.24
C ILE A 149 9.85 3.58 1.18
N ASN A 150 8.55 3.44 0.92
CA ASN A 150 7.61 4.55 0.79
C ASN A 150 6.68 4.57 1.98
N TYR A 151 6.23 5.75 2.35
CA TYR A 151 5.12 5.96 3.29
C TYR A 151 4.36 7.22 2.91
N VAL A 152 3.09 7.30 3.32
CA VAL A 152 2.20 8.40 2.94
C VAL A 152 1.61 9.04 4.18
N ILE A 153 1.84 10.34 4.33
CA ILE A 153 1.28 11.16 5.41
C ILE A 153 0.44 12.27 4.80
N THR A 154 -0.74 12.50 5.35
CA THR A 154 -1.63 13.58 4.91
C THR A 154 -1.22 14.89 5.57
N ASP A 155 -0.90 15.88 4.76
CA ASP A 155 -0.80 17.27 5.16
C ASP A 155 -2.21 17.87 5.12
N GLU A 156 -2.81 18.01 6.30
CA GLU A 156 -4.18 18.50 6.46
C GLU A 156 -4.29 20.01 6.12
N GLU A 157 -3.20 20.76 6.26
CA GLU A 157 -3.19 22.21 6.00
C GLU A 157 -3.19 22.50 4.50
N ASN A 158 -2.47 21.70 3.71
CA ASN A 158 -2.37 21.85 2.26
C ASN A 158 -3.28 20.86 1.49
N GLU A 159 -4.12 20.08 2.18
CA GLU A 159 -5.02 19.07 1.59
C GLU A 159 -4.29 18.14 0.61
N LYS A 160 -3.11 17.66 1.01
CA LYS A 160 -2.21 16.89 0.15
C LYS A 160 -1.78 15.59 0.82
N LYS A 161 -1.69 14.52 0.05
CA LYS A 161 -0.97 13.31 0.44
C LYS A 161 0.49 13.47 0.08
N MET A 162 1.33 13.51 1.10
CA MET A 162 2.79 13.54 0.95
C MET A 162 3.29 12.11 0.80
N VAL A 163 3.81 11.78 -0.37
CA VAL A 163 4.54 10.53 -0.59
C VAL A 163 5.99 10.76 -0.19
N CYS A 164 6.43 10.07 0.84
CA CYS A 164 7.81 10.09 1.32
C CYS A 164 8.52 8.83 0.86
N VAL A 165 9.74 8.96 0.38
CA VAL A 165 10.54 7.85 -0.16
C VAL A 165 11.91 7.87 0.51
N ASP A 166 12.19 6.91 1.38
CA ASP A 166 13.45 6.84 2.10
C ASP A 166 13.90 5.40 2.34
N PRO A 167 15.02 4.96 1.75
CA PRO A 167 15.57 3.62 2.00
C PRO A 167 15.88 3.34 3.47
N ASN A 168 16.04 4.39 4.28
CA ASN A 168 16.38 4.29 5.69
C ASN A 168 15.18 3.96 6.58
N ASP A 169 13.94 4.02 6.06
CA ASP A 169 12.71 3.78 6.83
C ASP A 169 12.12 2.38 6.67
N ILE A 170 12.63 1.58 5.73
CA ILE A 170 12.07 0.24 5.50
C ILE A 170 12.04 -0.57 6.80
N PRO A 171 10.91 -1.22 7.16
CA PRO A 171 10.88 -2.09 8.32
C PRO A 171 11.97 -3.16 8.26
N ALA A 172 12.72 -3.32 9.34
CA ALA A 172 13.78 -4.34 9.41
C ALA A 172 13.17 -5.75 9.26
N ILE A 173 12.00 -5.95 9.85
CA ILE A 173 11.31 -7.24 9.85
C ILE A 173 9.86 -7.04 9.44
N ALA A 174 9.39 -7.90 8.51
CA ALA A 174 7.99 -8.04 8.19
C ALA A 174 7.48 -9.41 8.64
N ILE A 175 6.34 -9.44 9.35
CA ILE A 175 5.70 -10.69 9.78
C ILE A 175 4.29 -10.73 9.20
N VAL A 176 4.15 -11.42 8.08
CA VAL A 176 2.92 -11.50 7.29
C VAL A 176 2.11 -12.71 7.75
N ASP A 177 1.29 -12.49 8.79
CA ASP A 177 0.44 -13.50 9.42
C ASP A 177 -1.02 -13.34 8.96
N ALA A 178 -1.47 -14.19 8.05
CA ALA A 178 -2.81 -14.12 7.48
C ALA A 178 -3.95 -14.24 8.53
N GLU A 179 -3.69 -14.84 9.71
CA GLU A 179 -4.68 -14.90 10.79
C GLU A 179 -5.04 -13.51 11.36
N LEU A 180 -4.19 -12.50 11.15
CA LEU A 180 -4.50 -11.11 11.52
C LEU A 180 -5.47 -10.45 10.53
N MET A 181 -5.71 -11.08 9.37
CA MET A 181 -6.56 -10.56 8.29
C MET A 181 -7.92 -11.27 8.20
N TYR A 182 -8.15 -12.37 8.95
CA TYR A 182 -9.37 -13.21 8.81
C TYR A 182 -10.66 -12.48 9.20
N THR A 183 -10.59 -11.45 10.04
CA THR A 183 -11.76 -10.68 10.47
C THR A 183 -11.98 -9.40 9.68
N LEU A 184 -11.17 -9.19 8.62
CA LEU A 184 -11.27 -8.01 7.78
C LEU A 184 -12.64 -7.95 7.08
N PRO A 185 -13.38 -6.83 7.15
CA PRO A 185 -14.65 -6.67 6.46
C PRO A 185 -14.54 -6.90 4.95
N ARG A 186 -15.60 -7.45 4.34
CA ARG A 186 -15.67 -7.73 2.91
C ARG A 186 -15.28 -6.53 2.02
N SER A 187 -15.86 -5.36 2.32
CA SER A 187 -15.57 -4.12 1.56
C SER A 187 -14.09 -3.71 1.66
N LEU A 188 -13.50 -3.84 2.84
CA LEU A 188 -12.10 -3.52 3.05
C LEU A 188 -11.19 -4.56 2.38
N THR A 189 -11.53 -5.85 2.43
CA THR A 189 -10.82 -6.90 1.69
C THR A 189 -10.82 -6.63 0.17
N ALA A 190 -11.97 -6.23 -0.39
CA ALA A 190 -12.09 -5.89 -1.80
C ALA A 190 -11.24 -4.68 -2.17
N ALA A 191 -11.37 -3.60 -1.42
CA ALA A 191 -10.64 -2.36 -1.66
C ALA A 191 -9.12 -2.55 -1.56
N THR A 192 -8.64 -3.18 -0.48
CA THR A 192 -7.19 -3.40 -0.30
C THR A 192 -6.63 -4.42 -1.31
N GLY A 193 -7.40 -5.46 -1.65
CA GLY A 193 -6.94 -6.43 -2.64
C GLY A 193 -6.84 -5.88 -4.06
N LEU A 194 -7.74 -4.96 -4.45
CA LEU A 194 -7.63 -4.24 -5.72
C LEU A 194 -6.57 -3.14 -5.67
N ASP A 195 -6.28 -2.58 -4.51
CA ASP A 195 -5.13 -1.72 -4.29
C ASP A 195 -3.82 -2.48 -4.58
N ALA A 196 -3.67 -3.69 -4.03
CA ALA A 196 -2.54 -4.56 -4.36
C ALA A 196 -2.46 -4.89 -5.86
N LEU A 197 -3.60 -5.10 -6.54
CA LEU A 197 -3.63 -5.31 -7.98
C LEU A 197 -3.21 -4.04 -8.75
N THR A 198 -3.61 -2.88 -8.26
CA THR A 198 -3.20 -1.59 -8.84
C THR A 198 -1.69 -1.41 -8.72
N HIS A 199 -1.13 -1.67 -7.54
CA HIS A 199 0.32 -1.65 -7.32
C HIS A 199 1.06 -2.55 -8.30
N ALA A 200 0.59 -3.81 -8.44
CA ALA A 200 1.22 -4.78 -9.31
C ALA A 200 1.13 -4.39 -10.80
N ILE A 201 -0.01 -3.88 -11.25
CA ILE A 201 -0.20 -3.47 -12.64
C ILE A 201 0.62 -2.19 -12.93
N GLU A 202 0.54 -1.16 -12.08
CA GLU A 202 1.31 0.07 -12.28
C GLU A 202 2.81 -0.19 -12.15
N GLY A 203 3.25 -0.98 -11.18
CA GLY A 203 4.65 -1.38 -11.03
C GLY A 203 5.19 -2.15 -12.24
N LEU A 204 4.35 -2.95 -12.91
CA LEU A 204 4.70 -3.65 -14.13
C LEU A 204 4.87 -2.71 -15.33
N ILE A 205 4.00 -1.68 -15.47
CA ILE A 205 3.97 -0.81 -16.66
C ILE A 205 4.69 0.51 -16.48
N THR A 206 5.08 0.91 -15.25
CA THR A 206 5.77 2.18 -14.98
C THR A 206 7.06 2.32 -15.78
N LYS A 207 7.46 3.57 -16.05
CA LYS A 207 8.74 3.87 -16.73
C LYS A 207 9.97 3.31 -16.01
N GLY A 208 9.88 3.08 -14.70
CA GLY A 208 10.94 2.49 -13.88
C GLY A 208 11.06 0.96 -13.97
N ALA A 209 10.07 0.28 -14.55
CA ALA A 209 9.98 -1.18 -14.61
C ALA A 209 11.14 -1.84 -15.40
N TRP A 210 11.52 -3.04 -15.00
CA TRP A 210 12.55 -3.85 -15.64
C TRP A 210 12.38 -5.34 -15.29
N GLU A 211 13.18 -6.20 -15.92
CA GLU A 211 12.99 -7.66 -15.87
C GLU A 211 12.87 -8.23 -14.44
N MET A 212 13.62 -7.69 -13.47
CA MET A 212 13.56 -8.17 -12.09
C MET A 212 12.25 -7.75 -11.41
N SER A 213 11.81 -6.49 -11.56
CA SER A 213 10.53 -6.04 -11.02
C SER A 213 9.35 -6.76 -11.69
N ASP A 214 9.43 -6.96 -13.01
CA ASP A 214 8.40 -7.63 -13.79
C ASP A 214 8.06 -9.02 -13.25
N MET A 215 9.09 -9.80 -12.82
CA MET A 215 8.87 -11.15 -12.27
C MET A 215 7.96 -11.13 -11.04
N PHE A 216 8.16 -10.18 -10.15
CA PHE A 216 7.35 -10.05 -8.93
C PHE A 216 5.94 -9.55 -9.25
N GLU A 217 5.83 -8.52 -10.10
CA GLU A 217 4.53 -7.94 -10.44
C GLU A 217 3.64 -8.93 -11.18
N ILE A 218 4.19 -9.66 -12.16
CA ILE A 218 3.45 -10.70 -12.88
C ILE A 218 2.94 -11.75 -11.89
N LYS A 219 3.80 -12.18 -10.94
CA LYS A 219 3.41 -13.18 -9.94
C LYS A 219 2.34 -12.65 -8.99
N ALA A 220 2.44 -11.40 -8.58
CA ALA A 220 1.43 -10.75 -7.75
C ALA A 220 0.07 -10.69 -8.46
N ILE A 221 0.02 -10.28 -9.74
CA ILE A 221 -1.22 -10.25 -10.54
C ILE A 221 -1.85 -11.65 -10.62
N GLU A 222 -1.06 -12.70 -10.91
CA GLU A 222 -1.55 -14.08 -10.96
C GLU A 222 -2.18 -14.53 -9.64
N MET A 223 -1.53 -14.22 -8.52
CA MET A 223 -2.00 -14.61 -7.19
C MET A 223 -3.27 -13.85 -6.80
N ILE A 224 -3.31 -12.54 -7.04
CA ILE A 224 -4.49 -11.71 -6.76
C ILE A 224 -5.68 -12.17 -7.60
N ALA A 225 -5.48 -12.42 -8.91
CA ALA A 225 -6.52 -12.92 -9.80
C ALA A 225 -7.10 -14.27 -9.33
N ARG A 226 -6.28 -15.10 -8.69
CA ARG A 226 -6.70 -16.41 -8.15
C ARG A 226 -7.45 -16.29 -6.84
N HIS A 227 -7.03 -15.41 -5.95
CA HIS A 227 -7.42 -15.46 -4.53
C HIS A 227 -8.40 -14.36 -4.10
N LEU A 228 -8.41 -13.19 -4.77
CA LEU A 228 -9.14 -12.03 -4.28
C LEU A 228 -10.64 -12.26 -4.15
N GLU A 229 -11.27 -12.80 -5.21
CA GLU A 229 -12.72 -13.01 -5.21
C GLU A 229 -13.16 -14.00 -4.11
N THR A 230 -12.36 -15.06 -3.90
CA THR A 230 -12.59 -16.02 -2.81
C THR A 230 -12.35 -15.36 -1.45
N ALA A 231 -11.28 -14.58 -1.26
CA ALA A 231 -11.02 -13.89 0.00
C ALA A 231 -12.13 -12.90 0.38
N VAL A 232 -12.78 -12.29 -0.61
CA VAL A 232 -13.91 -11.37 -0.41
C VAL A 232 -15.21 -12.13 -0.09
N ASN A 233 -15.49 -13.21 -0.80
CA ASN A 233 -16.76 -13.95 -0.68
C ASN A 233 -16.75 -14.97 0.47
N GLU A 234 -15.59 -15.49 0.81
CA GLU A 234 -15.35 -16.49 1.86
C GLU A 234 -14.27 -15.95 2.84
N PRO A 235 -14.60 -14.97 3.70
CA PRO A 235 -13.60 -14.28 4.53
C PRO A 235 -12.77 -15.19 5.44
N SER A 236 -13.29 -16.35 5.79
CA SER A 236 -12.63 -17.36 6.62
C SER A 236 -11.84 -18.41 5.82
N ASN A 237 -11.75 -18.28 4.49
CA ASN A 237 -10.98 -19.20 3.67
C ASN A 237 -9.48 -18.95 3.87
N PRO A 238 -8.74 -19.88 4.53
CA PRO A 238 -7.35 -19.61 4.92
C PRO A 238 -6.41 -19.56 3.71
N GLU A 239 -6.66 -20.39 2.68
CA GLU A 239 -5.84 -20.39 1.46
C GLU A 239 -5.95 -19.06 0.70
N ALA A 240 -7.17 -18.55 0.55
CA ALA A 240 -7.39 -17.28 -0.14
C ALA A 240 -6.80 -16.09 0.65
N ARG A 241 -6.93 -16.09 1.99
CA ARG A 241 -6.35 -15.05 2.83
C ARG A 241 -4.83 -15.06 2.82
N ASP A 242 -4.23 -16.24 2.96
CA ASP A 242 -2.78 -16.41 2.89
C ASP A 242 -2.24 -16.04 1.50
N GLY A 243 -2.95 -16.49 0.44
CA GLY A 243 -2.63 -16.13 -0.93
C GLY A 243 -2.63 -14.61 -1.17
N MET A 244 -3.63 -13.88 -0.64
CA MET A 244 -3.68 -12.42 -0.74
C MET A 244 -2.60 -11.74 0.10
N ALA A 245 -2.32 -12.24 1.31
CA ALA A 245 -1.29 -11.71 2.18
C ALA A 245 0.11 -11.79 1.55
N VAL A 246 0.41 -12.92 0.89
CA VAL A 246 1.67 -13.09 0.13
C VAL A 246 1.67 -12.25 -1.14
N ALA A 247 0.55 -12.20 -1.89
CA ALA A 247 0.47 -11.50 -3.17
C ALA A 247 0.78 -10.00 -3.04
N GLN A 248 0.20 -9.33 -2.04
CA GLN A 248 0.44 -7.91 -1.80
C GLN A 248 1.91 -7.65 -1.43
N TYR A 249 2.52 -8.52 -0.61
CA TYR A 249 3.93 -8.42 -0.26
C TYR A 249 4.83 -8.54 -1.51
N VAL A 250 4.52 -9.52 -2.38
CA VAL A 250 5.25 -9.72 -3.64
C VAL A 250 5.15 -8.49 -4.56
N ALA A 251 3.96 -7.86 -4.66
CA ALA A 251 3.82 -6.58 -5.37
C ALA A 251 4.71 -5.48 -4.72
N GLY A 252 4.70 -5.40 -3.39
CA GLY A 252 5.51 -4.44 -2.64
C GLY A 252 7.00 -4.55 -2.88
N MET A 253 7.52 -5.77 -3.00
CA MET A 253 8.93 -5.99 -3.33
C MET A 253 9.35 -5.29 -4.60
N ALA A 254 8.45 -5.14 -5.57
CA ALA A 254 8.74 -4.56 -6.87
C ALA A 254 8.37 -3.08 -6.95
N PHE A 255 7.09 -2.70 -6.80
CA PHE A 255 6.67 -1.31 -7.02
C PHE A 255 7.40 -0.30 -6.13
N SER A 256 7.76 -0.70 -4.92
CA SER A 256 8.57 0.11 -4.00
C SER A 256 9.89 0.59 -4.61
N ASN A 257 10.44 -0.19 -5.53
CA ASN A 257 11.75 0.06 -6.15
C ASN A 257 11.67 0.68 -7.54
N VAL A 258 10.49 0.68 -8.18
CA VAL A 258 10.33 1.15 -9.57
C VAL A 258 9.34 2.30 -9.72
N GLY A 259 8.49 2.52 -8.71
CA GLY A 259 7.47 3.55 -8.71
C GLY A 259 6.15 3.10 -9.36
N LEU A 260 5.20 4.01 -9.40
CA LEU A 260 3.81 3.81 -9.82
C LEU A 260 3.47 4.72 -11.00
N GLY A 261 2.20 5.09 -11.16
CA GLY A 261 1.73 5.88 -12.31
C GLY A 261 0.50 6.72 -12.03
N ALA A 262 -0.29 6.94 -13.08
CA ALA A 262 -1.42 7.88 -13.06
C ALA A 262 -2.61 7.40 -12.21
N VAL A 263 -2.80 6.10 -11.96
CA VAL A 263 -3.88 5.63 -11.07
C VAL A 263 -3.65 6.17 -9.67
N HIS A 264 -2.45 5.96 -9.10
CA HIS A 264 -2.10 6.50 -7.80
C HIS A 264 -2.09 8.02 -7.78
N GLY A 265 -1.53 8.66 -8.82
CA GLY A 265 -1.56 10.12 -8.96
C GLY A 265 -2.97 10.69 -8.91
N MET A 266 -3.96 10.00 -9.50
CA MET A 266 -5.37 10.39 -9.47
C MET A 266 -6.07 9.99 -8.15
N ALA A 267 -5.67 8.89 -7.51
CA ALA A 267 -6.29 8.44 -6.26
C ALA A 267 -5.89 9.31 -5.05
N HIS A 268 -4.68 9.85 -5.01
CA HIS A 268 -4.19 10.64 -3.88
C HIS A 268 -5.03 11.89 -3.60
N PRO A 269 -5.40 12.73 -4.58
CA PRO A 269 -6.27 13.87 -4.34
C PRO A 269 -7.67 13.49 -3.83
N LEU A 270 -8.23 12.36 -4.28
CA LEU A 270 -9.50 11.86 -3.77
C LEU A 270 -9.43 11.55 -2.27
N GLY A 271 -8.31 10.98 -1.83
CA GLY A 271 -8.08 10.71 -0.42
C GLY A 271 -7.77 11.97 0.40
N ALA A 272 -6.99 12.91 -0.14
CA ALA A 272 -6.57 14.10 0.59
C ALA A 272 -7.69 15.13 0.77
N ILE A 273 -8.51 15.33 -0.25
CA ILE A 273 -9.54 16.38 -0.31
C ILE A 273 -10.89 15.88 0.21
N PHE A 274 -11.24 14.62 -0.10
CA PHE A 274 -12.58 14.06 0.16
C PHE A 274 -12.57 12.88 1.14
N ASP A 275 -11.40 12.53 1.70
CA ASP A 275 -11.20 11.40 2.62
C ASP A 275 -11.67 10.05 2.06
N ILE A 276 -11.65 9.90 0.73
CA ILE A 276 -11.99 8.62 0.08
C ILE A 276 -10.94 7.58 0.47
N PRO A 277 -11.37 6.35 0.88
CA PRO A 277 -10.43 5.29 1.17
C PRO A 277 -9.53 4.97 -0.04
N HIS A 278 -8.22 4.93 0.18
CA HIS A 278 -7.21 4.82 -0.88
C HIS A 278 -7.46 3.65 -1.84
N GLY A 279 -7.69 2.45 -1.31
CA GLY A 279 -7.94 1.27 -2.13
C GLY A 279 -9.24 1.34 -2.93
N VAL A 280 -10.26 2.08 -2.47
CA VAL A 280 -11.50 2.32 -3.24
C VAL A 280 -11.21 3.23 -4.42
N ALA A 281 -10.47 4.32 -4.19
CA ALA A 281 -10.09 5.26 -5.25
C ALA A 281 -9.25 4.57 -6.34
N ASN A 282 -8.23 3.82 -5.95
CA ASN A 282 -7.39 3.05 -6.88
C ASN A 282 -8.21 2.02 -7.66
N ALA A 283 -9.06 1.23 -7.00
CA ALA A 283 -9.87 0.18 -7.61
C ALA A 283 -10.87 0.72 -8.67
N LEU A 284 -11.46 1.87 -8.41
CA LEU A 284 -12.37 2.55 -9.34
C LEU A 284 -11.63 3.08 -10.56
N LEU A 285 -10.49 3.72 -10.35
CA LEU A 285 -9.73 4.39 -11.41
C LEU A 285 -8.95 3.41 -12.29
N LEU A 286 -8.51 2.28 -11.74
CA LEU A 286 -7.60 1.33 -12.40
C LEU A 286 -8.04 0.95 -13.82
N PRO A 287 -9.25 0.41 -14.08
CA PRO A 287 -9.62 -0.03 -15.42
C PRO A 287 -9.69 1.13 -16.43
N ILE A 288 -9.99 2.35 -15.98
CA ILE A 288 -10.11 3.55 -16.81
C ILE A 288 -8.72 4.02 -17.26
N VAL A 289 -7.78 4.08 -16.32
CA VAL A 289 -6.39 4.49 -16.61
C VAL A 289 -5.65 3.38 -17.39
N MET A 290 -5.94 2.10 -17.14
CA MET A 290 -5.41 1.00 -17.92
C MET A 290 -5.79 1.14 -19.42
N GLU A 291 -7.03 1.51 -19.72
CA GLU A 291 -7.50 1.75 -21.08
C GLU A 291 -6.69 2.85 -21.77
N PHE A 292 -6.40 3.94 -21.04
CA PHE A 292 -5.57 5.05 -21.53
C PHE A 292 -4.13 4.60 -21.77
N ASN A 293 -3.55 3.79 -20.91
CA ASN A 293 -2.15 3.37 -20.94
C ASN A 293 -1.87 2.23 -21.94
N ALA A 294 -2.86 1.43 -22.29
CA ALA A 294 -2.69 0.23 -23.10
C ALA A 294 -1.89 0.44 -24.40
N PRO A 295 -2.13 1.51 -25.20
CA PRO A 295 -1.36 1.72 -26.43
C PRO A 295 0.15 1.91 -26.22
N ALA A 296 0.57 2.38 -25.04
CA ALA A 296 1.98 2.62 -24.73
C ALA A 296 2.72 1.38 -24.18
N ALA A 297 2.00 0.31 -23.81
CA ALA A 297 2.57 -0.84 -23.13
C ALA A 297 1.96 -2.19 -23.57
N LEU A 298 1.58 -2.34 -24.83
CA LEU A 298 0.83 -3.51 -25.37
C LEU A 298 1.41 -4.86 -24.94
N ASP A 299 2.73 -5.06 -25.01
CA ASP A 299 3.37 -6.34 -24.65
C ASP A 299 3.19 -6.66 -23.15
N LYS A 300 3.21 -5.64 -22.29
CA LYS A 300 2.93 -5.78 -20.85
C LYS A 300 1.46 -6.14 -20.62
N TYR A 301 0.53 -5.56 -21.39
CA TYR A 301 -0.89 -5.88 -21.30
C TYR A 301 -1.21 -7.31 -21.77
N VAL A 302 -0.49 -7.85 -22.77
CA VAL A 302 -0.56 -9.29 -23.10
C VAL A 302 -0.18 -10.14 -21.89
N THR A 303 0.85 -9.72 -21.15
CA THR A 303 1.30 -10.41 -19.94
C THR A 303 0.25 -10.30 -18.82
N ILE A 304 -0.36 -9.11 -18.62
CA ILE A 304 -1.47 -8.92 -17.67
C ILE A 304 -2.66 -9.81 -18.05
N ALA A 305 -3.05 -9.87 -19.33
CA ALA A 305 -4.15 -10.72 -19.77
C ALA A 305 -3.91 -12.20 -19.45
N LYS A 306 -2.66 -12.67 -19.61
CA LYS A 306 -2.25 -14.04 -19.24
C LYS A 306 -2.34 -14.26 -17.74
N ALA A 307 -1.79 -13.36 -16.95
CA ALA A 307 -1.80 -13.42 -15.49
C ALA A 307 -3.23 -13.39 -14.91
N MET A 308 -4.14 -12.64 -15.55
CA MET A 308 -5.57 -12.57 -15.22
C MET A 308 -6.42 -13.71 -15.79
N ASN A 309 -5.82 -14.71 -16.48
CA ASN A 309 -6.53 -15.78 -17.21
C ASN A 309 -7.53 -15.28 -18.26
N ALA A 310 -7.29 -14.14 -18.86
CA ALA A 310 -8.13 -13.50 -19.88
C ALA A 310 -7.60 -13.68 -21.31
N TYR A 311 -6.34 -14.10 -21.47
CA TYR A 311 -5.71 -14.32 -22.76
C TYR A 311 -6.24 -15.58 -23.43
N ARG A 312 -6.49 -15.50 -24.73
CA ARG A 312 -6.80 -16.66 -25.60
C ARG A 312 -5.79 -16.73 -26.73
N GLU A 313 -5.41 -17.95 -27.10
CA GLU A 313 -4.51 -18.17 -28.22
C GLU A 313 -5.06 -17.54 -29.51
N GLY A 314 -4.21 -16.86 -30.26
CA GLY A 314 -4.57 -16.15 -31.49
C GLY A 314 -5.05 -14.71 -31.31
N MET A 315 -5.18 -14.19 -30.10
CA MET A 315 -5.45 -12.77 -29.87
C MET A 315 -4.31 -11.90 -30.41
N THR A 316 -4.65 -10.78 -31.04
CA THR A 316 -3.71 -9.69 -31.28
C THR A 316 -3.32 -9.04 -29.94
N ARG A 317 -2.27 -8.19 -29.96
CA ARG A 317 -1.86 -7.48 -28.73
C ARG A 317 -2.93 -6.52 -28.23
N GLU A 318 -3.66 -5.89 -29.14
CA GLU A 318 -4.75 -4.98 -28.87
C GLU A 318 -5.97 -5.71 -28.25
N GLU A 319 -6.32 -6.88 -28.80
CA GLU A 319 -7.37 -7.73 -28.24
C GLU A 319 -6.99 -8.24 -26.84
N ALA A 320 -5.75 -8.63 -26.65
CA ALA A 320 -5.24 -9.04 -25.33
C ALA A 320 -5.24 -7.88 -24.33
N ALA A 321 -4.89 -6.66 -24.75
CA ALA A 321 -4.93 -5.48 -23.91
C ALA A 321 -6.38 -5.14 -23.49
N THR A 322 -7.34 -5.22 -24.40
CA THR A 322 -8.77 -5.06 -24.08
C THR A 322 -9.23 -6.13 -23.10
N ALA A 323 -8.85 -7.40 -23.32
CA ALA A 323 -9.20 -8.48 -22.42
C ALA A 323 -8.62 -8.31 -21.00
N ALA A 324 -7.39 -7.77 -20.87
CA ALA A 324 -6.79 -7.45 -19.59
C ALA A 324 -7.59 -6.38 -18.82
N VAL A 325 -7.94 -5.28 -19.50
CA VAL A 325 -8.75 -4.19 -18.93
C VAL A 325 -10.12 -4.71 -18.48
N ASP A 326 -10.78 -5.48 -19.34
CA ASP A 326 -12.10 -6.06 -19.04
C ASP A 326 -12.05 -7.05 -17.87
N ALA A 327 -11.00 -7.86 -17.76
CA ALA A 327 -10.81 -8.78 -16.63
C ALA A 327 -10.71 -8.03 -15.31
N VAL A 328 -9.94 -6.94 -15.26
CA VAL A 328 -9.82 -6.09 -14.07
C VAL A 328 -11.15 -5.41 -13.74
N ARG A 329 -11.83 -4.84 -14.75
CA ARG A 329 -13.15 -4.19 -14.57
C ARG A 329 -14.18 -5.18 -14.02
N GLN A 330 -14.26 -6.38 -14.58
CA GLN A 330 -15.17 -7.43 -14.12
C GLN A 330 -14.85 -7.89 -12.71
N LEU A 331 -13.56 -8.03 -12.36
CA LEU A 331 -13.17 -8.36 -10.99
C LEU A 331 -13.61 -7.27 -10.01
N SER A 332 -13.39 -6.00 -10.33
CA SER A 332 -13.83 -4.85 -9.53
C SER A 332 -15.35 -4.88 -9.26
N ILE A 333 -16.16 -5.15 -10.31
CA ILE A 333 -17.61 -5.28 -10.18
C ILE A 333 -18.00 -6.45 -9.28
N ARG A 334 -17.40 -7.64 -9.49
CA ARG A 334 -17.75 -8.85 -8.72
C ARG A 334 -17.42 -8.73 -7.23
N VAL A 335 -16.36 -8.00 -6.88
CA VAL A 335 -16.00 -7.77 -5.47
C VAL A 335 -16.72 -6.57 -4.85
N GLY A 336 -17.53 -5.83 -5.63
CA GLY A 336 -18.43 -4.79 -5.14
C GLY A 336 -17.81 -3.42 -4.95
N ILE A 337 -16.84 -3.04 -5.77
CA ILE A 337 -16.27 -1.68 -5.79
C ILE A 337 -17.26 -0.73 -6.51
N PRO A 338 -17.46 0.50 -5.99
CA PRO A 338 -18.18 1.56 -6.72
C PRO A 338 -17.56 1.78 -8.10
N GLN A 339 -18.41 2.02 -9.10
CA GLN A 339 -17.96 2.17 -10.49
C GLN A 339 -17.91 3.63 -10.95
N HIS A 340 -18.48 4.55 -10.16
CA HIS A 340 -18.55 5.96 -10.48
C HIS A 340 -18.14 6.85 -9.29
N LEU A 341 -17.41 7.92 -9.57
CA LEU A 341 -17.01 8.90 -8.56
C LEU A 341 -18.22 9.59 -7.89
N ALA A 342 -19.32 9.74 -8.63
CA ALA A 342 -20.56 10.27 -8.08
C ALA A 342 -21.12 9.42 -6.93
N GLU A 343 -20.92 8.10 -6.94
CA GLU A 343 -21.30 7.20 -5.85
C GLU A 343 -20.51 7.47 -4.54
N LEU A 344 -19.33 8.08 -4.69
CA LEU A 344 -18.45 8.47 -3.58
C LEU A 344 -18.69 9.92 -3.11
N GLY A 345 -19.72 10.60 -3.67
CA GLY A 345 -20.09 11.97 -3.31
C GLY A 345 -19.25 13.06 -4.01
N ILE A 346 -18.39 12.69 -4.96
CA ILE A 346 -17.65 13.65 -5.79
C ILE A 346 -18.62 14.32 -6.75
N LYS A 347 -18.44 15.60 -7.00
CA LYS A 347 -19.26 16.37 -7.96
C LYS A 347 -18.45 16.69 -9.21
N GLU A 348 -19.14 16.90 -10.33
CA GLU A 348 -18.50 17.26 -11.59
C GLU A 348 -17.67 18.55 -11.50
N GLU A 349 -18.12 19.50 -10.68
CA GLU A 349 -17.40 20.76 -10.41
C GLU A 349 -16.06 20.59 -9.69
N ASP A 350 -15.82 19.44 -9.04
CA ASP A 350 -14.58 19.12 -8.33
C ASP A 350 -13.48 18.58 -9.28
N LEU A 351 -13.87 18.04 -10.44
CA LEU A 351 -12.96 17.33 -11.34
C LEU A 351 -11.78 18.17 -11.83
N PRO A 352 -11.92 19.47 -12.17
CA PRO A 352 -10.76 20.28 -12.57
C PRO A 352 -9.74 20.47 -11.45
N ARG A 353 -10.20 20.63 -10.20
CA ARG A 353 -9.30 20.73 -9.03
C ARG A 353 -8.56 19.41 -8.81
N LEU A 354 -9.25 18.29 -8.92
CA LEU A 354 -8.66 16.96 -8.80
C LEU A 354 -7.63 16.71 -9.90
N ALA A 355 -7.92 17.09 -11.16
CA ALA A 355 -7.02 16.90 -12.29
C ALA A 355 -5.71 17.67 -12.10
N LYS A 356 -5.79 18.92 -11.66
CA LYS A 356 -4.61 19.73 -11.36
C LYS A 356 -3.75 19.12 -10.26
N ALA A 357 -4.36 18.63 -9.17
CA ALA A 357 -3.66 18.00 -8.07
C ALA A 357 -3.01 16.68 -8.50
N ALA A 358 -3.72 15.87 -9.27
CA ALA A 358 -3.24 14.60 -9.80
C ALA A 358 -2.06 14.77 -10.78
N PHE A 359 -2.11 15.82 -11.62
CA PHE A 359 -1.00 16.11 -12.53
C PHE A 359 0.28 16.48 -11.78
N ALA A 360 0.18 17.16 -10.64
CA ALA A 360 1.29 17.54 -9.78
C ALA A 360 1.78 16.41 -8.85
N ASP A 361 1.08 15.27 -8.81
CA ASP A 361 1.42 14.14 -7.93
C ASP A 361 2.72 13.48 -8.35
N VAL A 362 3.51 13.04 -7.36
CA VAL A 362 4.83 12.43 -7.56
C VAL A 362 4.78 11.09 -8.31
N CYS A 363 3.66 10.38 -8.30
CA CYS A 363 3.49 9.11 -9.04
C CYS A 363 3.22 9.33 -10.53
N THR A 364 2.57 10.42 -10.90
CA THR A 364 2.13 10.71 -12.27
C THR A 364 3.25 10.66 -13.32
N PRO A 365 4.47 11.19 -13.09
CA PRO A 365 5.58 11.09 -14.04
C PRO A 365 6.04 9.67 -14.38
N GLY A 366 5.77 8.69 -13.49
CA GLY A 366 6.06 7.26 -13.71
C GLY A 366 5.16 6.59 -14.75
N ASN A 367 4.04 7.22 -15.11
CA ASN A 367 3.06 6.65 -16.05
C ASN A 367 3.71 6.28 -17.39
N PRO A 368 3.42 5.10 -17.98
CA PRO A 368 4.08 4.64 -19.22
C PRO A 368 3.76 5.52 -20.42
N ARG A 369 2.55 6.03 -20.50
CA ARG A 369 2.11 7.00 -21.51
C ARG A 369 2.25 8.41 -20.93
N ASP A 370 2.84 9.33 -21.69
CA ASP A 370 2.84 10.72 -21.30
C ASP A 370 1.41 11.23 -21.15
N ILE A 371 1.18 11.99 -20.09
CA ILE A 371 -0.16 12.39 -19.67
C ILE A 371 -0.15 13.88 -19.33
N THR A 372 -1.19 14.60 -19.75
CA THR A 372 -1.41 16.02 -19.47
C THR A 372 -2.49 16.21 -18.41
N GLU A 373 -2.63 17.43 -17.87
CA GLU A 373 -3.73 17.77 -16.95
C GLU A 373 -5.10 17.59 -17.63
N GLU A 374 -5.18 17.90 -18.95
CA GLU A 374 -6.39 17.72 -19.74
C GLU A 374 -6.75 16.23 -19.91
N ASP A 375 -5.76 15.37 -20.15
CA ASP A 375 -5.98 13.92 -20.21
C ASP A 375 -6.54 13.40 -18.88
N ILE A 376 -5.95 13.84 -17.76
CA ILE A 376 -6.40 13.44 -16.41
C ILE A 376 -7.84 13.92 -16.16
N LEU A 377 -8.18 15.13 -16.57
CA LEU A 377 -9.55 15.64 -16.47
C LEU A 377 -10.54 14.77 -17.26
N GLU A 378 -10.18 14.36 -18.47
CA GLU A 378 -11.02 13.46 -19.29
C GLU A 378 -11.14 12.05 -18.66
N LEU A 379 -10.08 11.54 -18.02
CA LEU A 379 -10.13 10.29 -17.27
C LEU A 379 -11.06 10.40 -16.05
N TYR A 380 -11.01 11.50 -15.30
CA TYR A 380 -11.96 11.73 -14.20
C TYR A 380 -13.41 11.86 -14.69
N LYS A 381 -13.65 12.51 -15.83
CA LYS A 381 -14.99 12.56 -16.43
C LYS A 381 -15.51 11.16 -16.83
N LYS A 382 -14.64 10.29 -17.33
CA LYS A 382 -15.01 8.89 -17.62
C LYS A 382 -15.30 8.09 -16.35
N ALA A 383 -14.69 8.46 -15.23
CA ALA A 383 -14.89 7.84 -13.93
C ALA A 383 -16.13 8.39 -13.19
N TYR A 384 -16.65 9.56 -13.60
CA TYR A 384 -17.81 10.24 -13.00
C TYR A 384 -19.12 9.62 -13.46
#